data_d83632acc339986b98c9d5b09b211641
#
_entry.id   d83632acc339986b98c9d5b09b211641
#
_cell.length_a   1.000
_cell.length_b   1.000
_cell.length_c   1.000
_cell.angle_alpha   90.00
_cell.angle_beta   90.00
_cell.angle_gamma   90.00
#
_symmetry.space_group_name_H-M   'P 1'
#
loop_
_entity.id
_entity.type
_entity.pdbx_description
1 polymer ?
#
loop_
_entity_poly.entity_id
_entity_poly.type
_entity_poly.pdbx_seq_one_letter_code
_entity_poly.pdbx_strand_id
1 'polypeptide(L)'
;MREQLKRGRWLLLRRPDHLSAEEQTQLQSLLDSPSGTELRVARAFVVDWYAIWRDEAGQRRSLAEAQQRYECWQANTEYRQLAPLRRVQESVDRARFERLSCFLQQPLWEATNDGAERMGRTFRHRQSPHFTLRTAASIAADLTVRACLDKQAATSPVVLFDNRCRRGGKPSLQSTLRAA
;
A
#
# COMPACT_ATOMS: atom_id res chain seq x y z
N MET A 1 -6.10 -25.66 -17.49
CA MET A 1 -6.64 -25.20 -16.18
C MET A 1 -5.58 -24.61 -15.27
N ARG A 2 -4.51 -25.31 -14.83
CA ARG A 2 -3.47 -24.75 -13.91
C ARG A 2 -2.79 -23.47 -14.42
N GLU A 3 -2.49 -23.36 -15.70
CA GLU A 3 -1.86 -22.18 -16.31
C GLU A 3 -2.82 -20.99 -16.37
N GLN A 4 -4.09 -21.21 -16.67
CA GLN A 4 -5.11 -20.16 -16.66
C GLN A 4 -5.35 -19.64 -15.24
N LEU A 5 -5.38 -20.50 -14.23
CA LEU A 5 -5.48 -20.12 -12.83
C LEU A 5 -4.23 -19.36 -12.35
N LYS A 6 -3.04 -19.73 -12.81
CA LYS A 6 -1.82 -18.97 -12.48
C LYS A 6 -1.86 -17.55 -13.03
N ARG A 7 -2.35 -17.36 -14.26
CA ARG A 7 -2.51 -16.03 -14.87
C ARG A 7 -3.67 -15.26 -14.23
N GLY A 8 -4.78 -15.96 -13.95
CA GLY A 8 -6.00 -15.36 -13.42
C GLY A 8 -5.95 -15.00 -11.93
N ARG A 9 -5.02 -15.58 -11.14
CA ARG A 9 -4.95 -15.31 -9.68
C ARG A 9 -4.80 -13.83 -9.34
N TRP A 10 -4.07 -13.07 -10.14
CA TRP A 10 -3.88 -11.64 -9.93
C TRP A 10 -5.14 -10.85 -10.19
N LEU A 11 -5.96 -11.28 -11.15
CA LEU A 11 -7.27 -10.67 -11.43
C LEU A 11 -8.24 -10.87 -10.26
N LEU A 12 -8.20 -12.04 -9.63
CA LEU A 12 -9.03 -12.32 -8.44
C LEU A 12 -8.65 -11.46 -7.23
N LEU A 13 -7.35 -11.15 -7.09
CA LEU A 13 -6.83 -10.39 -5.95
C LEU A 13 -6.84 -8.88 -6.15
N ARG A 14 -6.95 -8.41 -7.41
CA ARG A 14 -6.89 -6.99 -7.74
C ARG A 14 -8.16 -6.28 -7.33
N ARG A 15 -8.03 -5.03 -6.88
CA ARG A 15 -9.19 -4.19 -6.57
C ARG A 15 -10.06 -3.98 -7.82
N PRO A 16 -11.41 -3.90 -7.67
CA PRO A 16 -12.30 -3.72 -8.81
C PRO A 16 -12.01 -2.46 -9.64
N ASP A 17 -11.70 -1.36 -8.98
CA ASP A 17 -11.38 -0.05 -9.55
C ASP A 17 -10.03 0.01 -10.28
N HIS A 18 -9.19 -1.00 -10.11
CA HIS A 18 -7.88 -1.12 -10.76
C HIS A 18 -7.87 -2.10 -11.93
N LEU A 19 -9.00 -2.70 -12.28
CA LEU A 19 -9.13 -3.61 -13.41
C LEU A 19 -9.47 -2.83 -14.69
N SER A 20 -8.70 -3.06 -15.76
CA SER A 20 -9.08 -2.57 -17.09
C SER A 20 -10.31 -3.32 -17.63
N ALA A 21 -10.97 -2.79 -18.66
CA ALA A 21 -12.11 -3.43 -19.30
C ALA A 21 -11.78 -4.85 -19.82
N GLU A 22 -10.60 -5.02 -20.37
CA GLU A 22 -10.11 -6.35 -20.83
C GLU A 22 -9.91 -7.31 -19.66
N GLU A 23 -9.31 -6.84 -18.56
CA GLU A 23 -9.08 -7.62 -17.35
C GLU A 23 -10.41 -8.01 -16.68
N GLN A 24 -11.41 -7.12 -16.71
CA GLN A 24 -12.77 -7.44 -16.23
C GLN A 24 -13.41 -8.54 -17.06
N THR A 25 -13.30 -8.48 -18.39
CA THR A 25 -13.81 -9.52 -19.29
C THR A 25 -13.12 -10.86 -19.03
N GLN A 26 -11.81 -10.87 -18.85
CA GLN A 26 -11.05 -12.06 -18.49
C GLN A 26 -11.45 -12.63 -17.14
N LEU A 27 -11.64 -11.77 -16.14
CA LEU A 27 -12.12 -12.16 -14.83
C LEU A 27 -13.51 -12.80 -14.91
N GLN A 28 -14.44 -12.18 -15.65
CA GLN A 28 -15.78 -12.71 -15.84
C GLN A 28 -15.74 -14.09 -16.48
N SER A 29 -14.94 -14.28 -17.52
CA SER A 29 -14.74 -15.58 -18.16
C SER A 29 -14.22 -16.66 -17.19
N LEU A 30 -13.34 -16.29 -16.26
CA LEU A 30 -12.88 -17.19 -15.20
C LEU A 30 -14.00 -17.54 -14.21
N LEU A 31 -14.81 -16.57 -13.83
CA LEU A 31 -15.93 -16.75 -12.89
C LEU A 31 -17.06 -17.59 -13.50
N ASP A 32 -17.21 -17.59 -14.82
CA ASP A 32 -18.22 -18.37 -15.55
C ASP A 32 -17.76 -19.80 -15.89
N SER A 33 -16.51 -20.14 -15.53
CA SER A 33 -15.98 -21.49 -15.69
C SER A 33 -16.68 -22.53 -14.77
N PRO A 34 -16.58 -23.83 -15.03
CA PRO A 34 -17.15 -24.88 -14.17
C PRO A 34 -16.69 -24.80 -12.68
N SER A 35 -15.50 -24.31 -12.43
CA SER A 35 -14.99 -24.03 -11.06
C SER A 35 -15.34 -22.63 -10.56
N GLY A 36 -16.19 -21.90 -11.26
CA GLY A 36 -16.48 -20.48 -11.01
C GLY A 36 -17.17 -20.21 -9.69
N THR A 37 -17.89 -21.16 -9.12
CA THR A 37 -18.59 -20.97 -7.84
C THR A 37 -17.59 -20.66 -6.71
N GLU A 38 -16.55 -21.47 -6.56
CA GLU A 38 -15.51 -21.23 -5.56
C GLU A 38 -14.73 -19.92 -5.85
N LEU A 39 -14.48 -19.64 -7.13
CA LEU A 39 -13.79 -18.42 -7.53
C LEU A 39 -14.63 -17.16 -7.27
N ARG A 40 -15.97 -17.24 -7.42
CA ARG A 40 -16.88 -16.13 -7.05
C ARG A 40 -16.83 -15.86 -5.56
N VAL A 41 -16.88 -16.90 -4.72
CA VAL A 41 -16.75 -16.77 -3.26
C VAL A 41 -15.39 -16.16 -2.90
N ALA A 42 -14.30 -16.63 -3.52
CA ALA A 42 -12.98 -16.08 -3.30
C ALA A 42 -12.88 -14.62 -3.78
N ARG A 43 -13.50 -14.27 -4.89
CA ARG A 43 -13.56 -12.90 -5.38
C ARG A 43 -14.35 -11.98 -4.44
N ALA A 44 -15.54 -12.42 -4.01
CA ALA A 44 -16.35 -11.68 -3.04
C ALA A 44 -15.56 -11.42 -1.74
N PHE A 45 -14.89 -12.45 -1.23
CA PHE A 45 -14.03 -12.33 -0.05
C PHE A 45 -12.99 -11.21 -0.19
N VAL A 46 -12.31 -11.11 -1.34
CA VAL A 46 -11.30 -10.08 -1.59
C VAL A 46 -11.93 -8.70 -1.75
N VAL A 47 -13.06 -8.61 -2.47
CA VAL A 47 -13.78 -7.34 -2.65
C VAL A 47 -14.25 -6.79 -1.31
N ASP A 48 -14.86 -7.64 -0.48
CA ASP A 48 -15.33 -7.24 0.86
C ASP A 48 -14.17 -6.86 1.77
N TRP A 49 -13.02 -7.56 1.67
CA TRP A 49 -11.81 -7.17 2.38
C TRP A 49 -11.35 -5.75 2.04
N TYR A 50 -11.34 -5.39 0.75
CA TYR A 50 -11.01 -4.01 0.34
C TYR A 50 -12.07 -3.00 0.78
N ALA A 51 -13.36 -3.39 0.76
CA ALA A 51 -14.46 -2.53 1.17
C ALA A 51 -14.46 -2.19 2.68
N ILE A 52 -13.72 -2.94 3.52
CA ILE A 52 -13.48 -2.57 4.91
C ILE A 52 -12.76 -1.22 5.00
N TRP A 53 -11.78 -0.99 4.15
CA TRP A 53 -10.85 0.14 4.27
C TRP A 53 -11.24 1.35 3.44
N ARG A 54 -11.94 1.13 2.35
CA ARG A 54 -12.29 2.17 1.37
C ARG A 54 -13.73 2.04 0.92
N ASP A 55 -14.32 3.19 0.59
CA ASP A 55 -15.63 3.26 -0.04
C ASP A 55 -15.55 3.01 -1.57
N GLU A 56 -16.69 3.11 -2.25
CA GLU A 56 -16.79 2.92 -3.70
C GLU A 56 -16.07 4.03 -4.49
N ALA A 57 -15.93 5.23 -3.91
CA ALA A 57 -15.15 6.33 -4.47
C ALA A 57 -13.64 6.20 -4.18
N GLY A 58 -13.21 5.11 -3.54
CA GLY A 58 -11.82 4.87 -3.17
C GLY A 58 -11.32 5.69 -1.98
N GLN A 59 -12.21 6.46 -1.31
CA GLN A 59 -11.87 7.24 -0.13
C GLN A 59 -11.72 6.35 1.11
N ARG A 60 -10.93 6.80 2.07
CA ARG A 60 -10.78 6.10 3.34
C ARG A 60 -12.07 6.15 4.12
N ARG A 61 -12.50 5.01 4.65
CA ARG A 61 -13.62 4.95 5.60
C ARG A 61 -13.20 5.48 6.96
N SER A 62 -14.20 5.90 7.75
CA SER A 62 -14.01 6.12 9.17
C SER A 62 -13.70 4.80 9.89
N LEU A 63 -13.09 4.87 11.07
CA LEU A 63 -12.80 3.69 11.88
C LEU A 63 -14.08 2.92 12.25
N ALA A 64 -15.17 3.63 12.55
CA ALA A 64 -16.45 3.02 12.91
C ALA A 64 -17.07 2.24 11.75
N GLU A 65 -17.07 2.81 10.55
CA GLU A 65 -17.54 2.10 9.34
C GLU A 65 -16.67 0.90 8.99
N ALA A 66 -15.35 1.04 9.13
CA ALA A 66 -14.41 -0.06 8.91
C ALA A 66 -14.65 -1.20 9.90
N GLN A 67 -14.93 -0.89 11.16
CA GLN A 67 -15.26 -1.88 12.19
C GLN A 67 -16.56 -2.61 11.84
N GLN A 68 -17.61 -1.91 11.48
CA GLN A 68 -18.89 -2.52 11.07
C GLN A 68 -18.69 -3.45 9.86
N ARG A 69 -17.93 -3.01 8.86
CA ARG A 69 -17.64 -3.82 7.68
C ARG A 69 -16.80 -5.07 8.02
N TYR A 70 -15.83 -4.93 8.91
CA TYR A 70 -15.05 -6.05 9.40
C TYR A 70 -15.91 -7.08 10.11
N GLU A 71 -16.85 -6.65 10.96
CA GLU A 71 -17.78 -7.54 11.66
C GLU A 71 -18.68 -8.30 10.67
N CYS A 72 -19.21 -7.62 9.64
CA CYS A 72 -19.96 -8.27 8.57
C CYS A 72 -19.10 -9.29 7.80
N TRP A 73 -17.87 -8.93 7.46
CA TRP A 73 -16.93 -9.81 6.77
C TRP A 73 -16.59 -11.05 7.62
N GLN A 74 -16.38 -10.89 8.93
CA GLN A 74 -16.14 -11.98 9.88
C GLN A 74 -17.37 -12.87 10.07
N ALA A 75 -18.55 -12.33 10.02
CA ALA A 75 -19.81 -13.07 10.18
C ALA A 75 -20.22 -13.87 8.92
N ASN A 76 -19.59 -13.59 7.77
CA ASN A 76 -19.97 -14.24 6.51
C ASN A 76 -19.57 -15.72 6.52
N THR A 77 -20.58 -16.59 6.55
CA THR A 77 -20.41 -18.05 6.63
C THR A 77 -20.02 -18.69 5.31
N GLU A 78 -20.29 -18.05 4.16
CA GLU A 78 -19.89 -18.57 2.85
C GLU A 78 -18.37 -18.68 2.72
N TYR A 79 -17.64 -17.72 3.29
CA TYR A 79 -16.18 -17.72 3.28
C TYR A 79 -15.59 -18.89 4.07
N ARG A 80 -16.31 -19.35 5.12
CA ARG A 80 -15.87 -20.49 5.95
C ARG A 80 -16.02 -21.84 5.26
N GLN A 81 -16.79 -21.92 4.19
CA GLN A 81 -16.93 -23.17 3.41
C GLN A 81 -15.63 -23.52 2.69
N LEU A 82 -14.84 -22.51 2.31
CA LEU A 82 -13.53 -22.71 1.67
C LEU A 82 -12.42 -22.69 2.73
N ALA A 83 -11.77 -23.81 2.97
CA ALA A 83 -10.73 -23.95 3.98
C ALA A 83 -9.62 -22.88 3.92
N PRO A 84 -9.11 -22.45 2.73
CA PRO A 84 -8.14 -21.37 2.66
C PRO A 84 -8.68 -20.05 3.17
N LEU A 85 -9.92 -19.68 2.82
CA LEU A 85 -10.53 -18.40 3.21
C LEU A 85 -10.86 -18.39 4.70
N ARG A 86 -11.37 -19.50 5.23
CA ARG A 86 -11.59 -19.68 6.67
C ARG A 86 -10.31 -19.41 7.47
N ARG A 87 -9.18 -19.99 7.06
CA ARG A 87 -7.89 -19.76 7.72
C ARG A 87 -7.49 -18.28 7.73
N VAL A 88 -7.74 -17.57 6.65
CA VAL A 88 -7.47 -16.13 6.59
C VAL A 88 -8.41 -15.37 7.54
N GLN A 89 -9.71 -15.66 7.52
CA GLN A 89 -10.67 -15.05 8.46
C GLN A 89 -10.25 -15.27 9.92
N GLU A 90 -9.92 -16.49 10.29
CA GLU A 90 -9.47 -16.85 11.64
C GLU A 90 -8.15 -16.16 12.03
N SER A 91 -7.27 -15.94 11.05
CA SER A 91 -6.00 -15.24 11.27
C SER A 91 -6.15 -13.74 11.51
N VAL A 92 -7.26 -13.15 11.12
CA VAL A 92 -7.55 -11.72 11.32
C VAL A 92 -8.53 -11.58 12.49
N ASP A 93 -8.04 -11.81 13.69
CA ASP A 93 -8.78 -11.55 14.91
C ASP A 93 -8.95 -10.04 15.17
N ARG A 94 -9.72 -9.69 16.22
CA ARG A 94 -9.98 -8.30 16.59
C ARG A 94 -8.69 -7.54 16.89
N ALA A 95 -7.75 -8.15 17.59
CA ALA A 95 -6.48 -7.49 17.94
C ALA A 95 -5.64 -7.21 16.70
N ARG A 96 -5.69 -8.09 15.70
CA ARG A 96 -5.03 -7.87 14.41
C ARG A 96 -5.75 -6.80 13.59
N PHE A 97 -7.09 -6.80 13.59
CA PHE A 97 -7.86 -5.74 12.94
C PHE A 97 -7.53 -4.37 13.53
N GLU A 98 -7.47 -4.21 14.85
CA GLU A 98 -7.12 -2.96 15.53
C GLU A 98 -5.73 -2.46 15.09
N ARG A 99 -4.76 -3.36 14.98
CA ARG A 99 -3.43 -3.01 14.45
C ARG A 99 -3.44 -2.60 12.99
N LEU A 100 -4.24 -3.28 12.17
CA LEU A 100 -4.37 -2.98 10.74
C LEU A 100 -5.13 -1.68 10.49
N SER A 101 -6.05 -1.30 11.39
CA SER A 101 -6.90 -0.11 11.26
C SER A 101 -6.30 1.17 11.86
N CYS A 102 -5.13 1.11 12.49
CA CYS A 102 -4.50 2.27 13.14
C CYS A 102 -4.31 3.47 12.20
N PHE A 103 -4.08 3.23 10.90
CA PHE A 103 -3.95 4.30 9.89
C PHE A 103 -5.25 5.09 9.66
N LEU A 104 -6.42 4.53 10.03
CA LEU A 104 -7.71 5.23 9.93
C LEU A 104 -7.88 6.28 11.03
N GLN A 105 -7.13 6.18 12.12
CA GLN A 105 -7.19 7.12 13.23
C GLN A 105 -6.44 8.43 12.94
N GLN A 106 -5.49 8.39 12.00
CA GLN A 106 -4.63 9.52 11.66
C GLN A 106 -4.63 9.75 10.15
N PRO A 107 -5.14 10.90 9.67
CA PRO A 107 -5.21 11.19 8.22
C PRO A 107 -3.85 11.15 7.50
N LEU A 108 -2.78 11.47 8.23
CA LEU A 108 -1.41 11.51 7.70
C LEU A 108 -0.73 10.14 7.63
N TRP A 109 -1.28 9.10 8.25
CA TRP A 109 -0.70 7.77 8.20
C TRP A 109 -1.04 7.07 6.89
N GLU A 110 -0.04 6.49 6.26
CA GLU A 110 -0.24 5.65 5.08
C GLU A 110 -0.82 4.29 5.50
N ALA A 111 -1.71 3.74 4.66
CA ALA A 111 -2.29 2.41 4.86
C ALA A 111 -1.30 1.27 4.56
N THR A 112 -0.17 1.60 3.94
CA THR A 112 0.83 0.64 3.48
C THR A 112 2.18 0.94 4.14
N ASN A 113 3.07 -0.04 4.08
CA ASN A 113 4.45 0.09 4.55
C ASN A 113 5.37 0.81 3.54
N ASP A 114 4.80 1.39 2.48
CA ASP A 114 5.57 2.00 1.38
C ASP A 114 6.49 3.13 1.85
N GLY A 115 6.05 3.92 2.85
CA GLY A 115 6.87 4.96 3.47
C GLY A 115 8.12 4.37 4.13
N ALA A 116 7.95 3.31 4.93
CA ALA A 116 9.06 2.61 5.58
C ALA A 116 9.96 1.89 4.56
N GLU A 117 9.38 1.32 3.50
CA GLU A 117 10.14 0.67 2.43
C GLU A 117 10.95 1.69 1.61
N ARG A 118 10.36 2.85 1.28
CA ARG A 118 11.08 3.95 0.63
C ARG A 118 12.26 4.43 1.49
N MET A 119 12.03 4.60 2.80
CA MET A 119 13.06 4.97 3.75
C MET A 119 14.16 3.90 3.83
N GLY A 120 13.79 2.63 3.94
CA GLY A 120 14.72 1.50 3.94
C GLY A 120 15.52 1.36 2.65
N ARG A 121 14.91 1.66 1.48
CA ARG A 121 15.60 1.69 0.19
C ARG A 121 16.62 2.82 0.14
N THR A 122 16.23 4.03 0.55
CA THR A 122 17.13 5.19 0.62
C THR A 122 18.29 4.94 1.56
N PHE A 123 18.02 4.28 2.71
CA PHE A 123 19.06 3.88 3.66
C PHE A 123 20.04 2.86 3.05
N ARG A 124 19.55 1.80 2.39
CA ARG A 124 20.40 0.80 1.73
C ARG A 124 21.29 1.39 0.64
N HIS A 125 20.78 2.35 -0.14
CA HIS A 125 21.60 3.05 -1.13
C HIS A 125 22.75 3.87 -0.51
N ARG A 126 22.64 4.25 0.76
CA ARG A 126 23.67 5.00 1.50
C ARG A 126 24.61 4.12 2.31
N GLN A 127 24.20 2.91 2.63
CA GLN A 127 25.10 1.88 3.17
C GLN A 127 26.14 1.38 2.16
N SER A 128 26.06 1.83 0.90
CA SER A 128 27.13 1.65 -0.09
C SER A 128 28.48 2.08 0.49
N PRO A 129 29.61 1.45 0.11
CA PRO A 129 30.87 1.38 0.86
C PRO A 129 31.53 2.70 1.26
N HIS A 130 30.99 3.83 0.85
CA HIS A 130 31.54 5.15 1.19
C HIS A 130 30.93 5.81 2.45
N PHE A 131 29.86 5.28 3.03
CA PHE A 131 29.21 5.85 4.22
C PHE A 131 29.04 4.81 5.31
N THR A 132 29.93 4.86 6.29
CA THR A 132 29.95 3.93 7.42
C THR A 132 29.01 4.37 8.54
N LEU A 133 27.70 4.25 8.37
CA LEU A 133 26.78 4.26 9.50
C LEU A 133 26.89 2.92 10.23
N ARG A 134 27.80 2.83 11.21
CA ARG A 134 28.15 1.57 11.88
C ARG A 134 27.41 1.32 13.17
N THR A 135 26.74 2.33 13.74
CA THR A 135 26.05 2.20 15.02
C THR A 135 24.57 2.43 14.89
N ALA A 136 23.76 1.74 15.72
CA ALA A 136 22.32 1.97 15.76
C ALA A 136 21.96 3.44 16.04
N ALA A 137 22.78 4.14 16.85
CA ALA A 137 22.57 5.55 17.15
C ALA A 137 22.80 6.45 15.92
N SER A 138 23.85 6.21 15.10
CA SER A 138 24.07 6.98 13.87
C SER A 138 23.02 6.71 12.81
N ILE A 139 22.51 5.49 12.74
CA ILE A 139 21.38 5.10 11.86
C ILE A 139 20.11 5.84 12.29
N ALA A 140 19.78 5.80 13.58
CA ALA A 140 18.59 6.47 14.11
C ALA A 140 18.66 7.99 13.89
N ALA A 141 19.83 8.61 14.10
CA ALA A 141 20.02 10.04 13.86
C ALA A 141 19.83 10.41 12.37
N ASP A 142 20.42 9.67 11.41
CA ASP A 142 20.23 9.91 9.97
C ASP A 142 18.76 9.77 9.54
N LEU A 143 18.08 8.75 10.04
CA LEU A 143 16.66 8.52 9.76
C LEU A 143 15.77 9.64 10.34
N THR A 144 16.06 10.12 11.56
CA THR A 144 15.32 11.20 12.21
C THR A 144 15.49 12.52 11.46
N VAL A 145 16.73 12.90 11.11
CA VAL A 145 17.00 14.12 10.33
C VAL A 145 16.26 14.10 9.00
N ARG A 146 16.20 12.96 8.32
CA ARG A 146 15.49 12.83 7.05
C ARG A 146 14.00 12.95 7.19
N ALA A 147 13.43 12.27 8.18
CA ALA A 147 12.01 12.38 8.45
C ALA A 147 11.60 13.84 8.74
N CYS A 148 12.48 14.61 9.39
CA CYS A 148 12.26 16.04 9.60
C CYS A 148 12.39 16.85 8.30
N LEU A 149 13.37 16.56 7.45
CA LEU A 149 13.56 17.25 6.17
C LEU A 149 12.44 16.96 5.19
N ASP A 150 11.96 15.71 5.11
CA ASP A 150 10.83 15.32 4.26
C ASP A 150 9.53 16.02 4.71
N LYS A 151 9.30 16.14 6.02
CA LYS A 151 8.18 16.92 6.57
C LYS A 151 8.27 18.40 6.24
N GLN A 152 9.45 19.00 6.37
CA GLN A 152 9.67 20.42 6.01
C GLN A 152 9.49 20.67 4.51
N ALA A 153 9.96 19.77 3.66
CA ALA A 153 9.75 19.85 2.22
C ALA A 153 8.26 19.76 1.83
N ALA A 154 7.46 18.96 2.57
CA ALA A 154 6.03 18.85 2.34
C ALA A 154 5.24 20.08 2.84
N THR A 155 5.77 20.85 3.79
CA THR A 155 5.11 22.03 4.37
C THR A 155 5.59 23.36 3.77
N SER A 156 6.71 23.38 3.04
CA SER A 156 7.25 24.58 2.40
C SER A 156 6.80 24.64 0.94
N PRO A 157 5.99 25.63 0.53
CA PRO A 157 5.52 25.74 -0.85
C PRO A 157 6.59 26.19 -1.87
N VAL A 158 7.82 26.45 -1.41
CA VAL A 158 8.90 26.91 -2.31
C VAL A 158 10.24 26.35 -1.87
N VAL A 159 10.51 25.09 -2.17
CA VAL A 159 11.88 24.64 -2.45
C VAL A 159 11.82 23.78 -3.70
N LEU A 160 11.83 24.45 -4.84
CA LEU A 160 12.26 23.86 -6.09
C LEU A 160 13.74 23.45 -5.92
N PHE A 161 13.98 22.29 -5.33
CA PHE A 161 15.27 21.63 -5.49
C PHE A 161 15.37 21.26 -6.96
N ASP A 162 16.12 22.07 -7.70
CA ASP A 162 16.46 21.81 -9.08
C ASP A 162 17.05 20.38 -9.17
N ASN A 163 16.32 19.46 -9.77
CA ASN A 163 16.73 18.08 -9.98
C ASN A 163 17.99 17.92 -10.86
N ARG A 164 18.59 19.02 -11.32
CA ARG A 164 19.84 19.04 -12.10
C ARG A 164 21.05 18.59 -11.30
N CYS A 165 21.06 18.70 -9.96
CA CYS A 165 22.15 18.19 -9.13
C CYS A 165 22.29 16.65 -9.13
N ARG A 166 21.32 15.91 -9.64
CA ARG A 166 21.40 14.43 -9.72
C ARG A 166 22.19 13.90 -10.92
N ARG A 167 22.62 14.75 -11.84
CA ARG A 167 23.37 14.35 -13.06
C ARG A 167 24.77 14.90 -13.16
N GLY A 168 25.49 15.08 -12.03
CA GLY A 168 26.95 15.34 -12.06
C GLY A 168 27.39 16.66 -12.71
N GLY A 169 26.47 17.62 -12.95
CA GLY A 169 26.82 18.93 -13.44
C GLY A 169 27.29 19.84 -12.29
N LYS A 170 28.52 20.35 -12.33
CA LYS A 170 28.98 21.38 -11.40
C LYS A 170 28.05 22.60 -11.50
N PRO A 171 27.56 23.18 -10.39
CA PRO A 171 26.78 24.39 -10.43
C PRO A 171 27.66 25.55 -10.94
N SER A 172 27.22 26.20 -12.01
CA SER A 172 27.86 27.42 -12.47
C SER A 172 27.46 28.56 -11.52
N LEU A 173 28.44 29.22 -10.95
CA LEU A 173 28.34 30.30 -9.97
C LEU A 173 27.76 31.64 -10.51
N GLN A 174 27.14 31.63 -11.68
CA GLN A 174 26.70 32.87 -12.36
C GLN A 174 25.23 33.24 -12.26
N SER A 175 24.38 32.47 -11.56
CA SER A 175 22.94 32.76 -11.51
C SER A 175 22.41 33.39 -10.21
N THR A 176 23.28 33.83 -9.30
CA THR A 176 22.87 34.34 -7.97
C THR A 176 22.84 35.87 -7.86
N LEU A 177 23.00 36.63 -8.96
CA LEU A 177 23.10 38.10 -8.92
C LEU A 177 22.05 38.82 -9.77
N ARG A 178 20.82 38.32 -9.90
CA ARG A 178 19.70 39.07 -10.48
C ARG A 178 18.42 38.78 -9.75
N ALA A 179 18.27 39.28 -8.54
CA ALA A 179 17.00 39.61 -7.89
C ALA A 179 17.34 40.43 -6.62
N ALA A 180 17.60 41.71 -6.79
CA ALA A 180 17.43 42.77 -5.81
C ALA A 180 16.64 43.87 -6.50
#